data_8bc58bd6f61d1898b6d557fefebf1f9c
#
_entry.id   8bc58bd6f61d1898b6d557fefebf1f9c
#
_cell.length_a   1.000
_cell.length_b   1.000
_cell.length_c   1.000
_cell.angle_alpha   90.00
_cell.angle_beta   90.00
_cell.angle_gamma   90.00
#
_symmetry.space_group_name_H-M   'P 1'
#
loop_
_entity.id
_entity.type
_entity.pdbx_description
1 polymer ?
#
loop_
_entity_poly.entity_id
_entity_poly.type
_entity_poly.pdbx_seq_one_letter_code
_entity_poly.pdbx_strand_id
1 'polypeptide(L)'
;MAYQAIAKNGEIYHISPQYWQQNQQQQALLLRYFALPLKEDEHHLWLAVDSLNNLAACETFAFLSGKLVEPILFETAELKQLLQSLAPKANQIEEQTTFYHHSEDESTANLSNDDEPVIQLLNGIFETALQKNASDIHLETQPNGLLVRLRIDGVLQPQPIISKSLANRVISRLKLLAKLDISETRLPQDGRFQFKTTFSDILDFRLSTLPTHWGEKAVLRLQQNKPVQLSFAELGMTQNQQNQFQHALSQPQGLILVTGPTGSGKSISLYTALQWLNTPDKHIMTAEDPVEIELEGIIQTQVNLQIGLDFSRLLRTFLRQDPDIIMLGEIRDEESALMALRAAQTGHLVLSTLHTNDAISAISRLQQLGIQSHEIENSLLLVIAQRLVRKRCLKCGQHFSDSCDCHQGYQGRIGVYQFLQCENNCYQTDFDSLYQSALEKVKDKITDLDEIQRVLGKK
;
A
#
# COMPACT_ATOMS: atom_id res chain seq x y z
N MET A 1 14.64 -40.47 29.33
CA MET A 1 15.73 -40.83 28.38
C MET A 1 16.50 -39.54 28.10
N ALA A 2 17.85 -39.59 28.11
CA ALA A 2 18.64 -38.44 27.75
C ALA A 2 18.67 -38.32 26.19
N TYR A 3 18.50 -37.11 25.67
CA TYR A 3 18.63 -36.88 24.26
C TYR A 3 20.13 -36.79 23.89
N GLN A 4 20.52 -37.43 22.79
CA GLN A 4 21.91 -37.46 22.31
C GLN A 4 22.05 -36.54 21.07
N ALA A 5 23.12 -35.76 21.02
CA ALA A 5 23.48 -34.91 19.92
C ALA A 5 24.96 -35.18 19.56
N ILE A 6 25.27 -35.40 18.30
CA ILE A 6 26.60 -35.74 17.82
C ILE A 6 27.21 -34.52 17.12
N ALA A 7 28.32 -34.03 17.66
CA ALA A 7 29.03 -32.92 17.06
C ALA A 7 29.86 -33.36 15.82
N LYS A 8 30.20 -32.42 14.95
CA LYS A 8 30.98 -32.68 13.71
C LYS A 8 32.35 -33.33 13.95
N ASN A 9 32.88 -33.14 15.17
CA ASN A 9 34.13 -33.81 15.60
C ASN A 9 33.94 -35.25 16.10
N GLY A 10 32.70 -35.75 16.11
CA GLY A 10 32.33 -37.11 16.62
C GLY A 10 32.08 -37.14 18.13
N GLU A 11 32.11 -36.05 18.85
CA GLU A 11 31.83 -35.98 20.28
C GLU A 11 30.33 -36.04 20.55
N ILE A 12 29.94 -36.85 21.56
CA ILE A 12 28.54 -37.09 21.89
C ILE A 12 28.14 -36.21 23.09
N TYR A 13 27.17 -35.37 22.92
CA TYR A 13 26.58 -34.56 23.97
C TYR A 13 25.27 -35.13 24.47
N HIS A 14 25.16 -35.29 25.78
CA HIS A 14 23.94 -35.79 26.44
C HIS A 14 23.16 -34.61 27.01
N ILE A 15 21.97 -34.33 26.46
CA ILE A 15 21.09 -33.28 26.96
C ILE A 15 20.14 -33.87 28.00
N SER A 16 20.14 -33.33 29.22
CA SER A 16 19.25 -33.80 30.28
C SER A 16 17.77 -33.52 29.92
N PRO A 17 16.81 -34.37 30.44
CA PRO A 17 15.40 -34.12 30.17
C PRO A 17 14.91 -32.74 30.64
N GLN A 18 15.43 -32.25 31.74
CA GLN A 18 15.13 -30.91 32.25
C GLN A 18 15.60 -29.82 31.29
N TYR A 19 16.83 -29.93 30.78
CA TYR A 19 17.42 -28.98 29.86
C TYR A 19 16.75 -29.03 28.47
N TRP A 20 16.33 -30.24 28.06
CA TRP A 20 15.52 -30.40 26.85
C TRP A 20 14.16 -29.71 26.95
N GLN A 21 13.50 -29.77 28.10
CA GLN A 21 12.23 -29.10 28.34
C GLN A 21 12.39 -27.56 28.34
N GLN A 22 13.49 -27.03 28.87
CA GLN A 22 13.82 -25.63 28.77
C GLN A 22 14.05 -25.18 27.30
N ASN A 23 14.77 -26.00 26.52
CA ASN A 23 14.95 -25.78 25.09
C ASN A 23 13.61 -25.80 24.33
N GLN A 24 12.67 -26.67 24.71
CA GLN A 24 11.32 -26.68 24.13
C GLN A 24 10.56 -25.36 24.38
N GLN A 25 10.70 -24.77 25.56
CA GLN A 25 10.07 -23.48 25.89
C GLN A 25 10.66 -22.32 25.07
N GLN A 26 11.89 -22.44 24.61
CA GLN A 26 12.61 -21.44 23.82
C GLN A 26 12.75 -21.81 22.35
N GLN A 27 11.96 -22.74 21.85
CA GLN A 27 12.09 -23.31 20.50
C GLN A 27 12.14 -22.25 19.41
N ALA A 28 11.30 -21.22 19.50
CA ALA A 28 11.26 -20.12 18.51
C ALA A 28 12.61 -19.38 18.42
N LEU A 29 13.25 -19.13 19.56
CA LEU A 29 14.56 -18.49 19.64
C LEU A 29 15.65 -19.38 19.04
N LEU A 30 15.61 -20.70 19.39
CA LEU A 30 16.59 -21.68 18.92
C LEU A 30 16.51 -21.87 17.41
N LEU A 31 15.32 -21.89 16.84
CA LEU A 31 15.11 -21.95 15.39
C LEU A 31 15.56 -20.66 14.70
N ARG A 32 15.28 -19.50 15.29
CA ARG A 32 15.67 -18.20 14.73
C ARG A 32 17.19 -18.07 14.56
N TYR A 33 17.94 -18.48 15.57
CA TYR A 33 19.41 -18.38 15.56
C TYR A 33 20.09 -19.65 15.03
N PHE A 34 19.30 -20.66 14.68
CA PHE A 34 19.77 -21.96 14.24
C PHE A 34 20.84 -22.52 15.19
N ALA A 35 20.51 -22.53 16.47
CA ALA A 35 21.43 -22.89 17.55
C ALA A 35 20.68 -23.65 18.65
N LEU A 36 21.36 -24.59 19.32
CA LEU A 36 20.78 -25.42 20.37
C LEU A 36 21.69 -25.46 21.60
N PRO A 37 21.27 -24.97 22.76
CA PRO A 37 21.97 -25.17 24.02
C PRO A 37 22.08 -26.64 24.38
N LEU A 38 23.29 -27.13 24.61
CA LEU A 38 23.58 -28.52 24.89
C LEU A 38 23.71 -28.82 26.41
N LYS A 39 24.49 -27.98 27.08
CA LYS A 39 24.72 -28.04 28.54
C LYS A 39 25.23 -26.70 29.00
N GLU A 40 25.19 -26.45 30.29
CA GLU A 40 25.78 -25.27 30.94
C GLU A 40 26.41 -25.63 32.28
N ASP A 41 27.36 -24.84 32.74
CA ASP A 41 27.89 -24.80 34.10
C ASP A 41 27.80 -23.38 34.69
N GLU A 42 28.51 -23.10 35.77
CA GLU A 42 28.47 -21.76 36.45
C GLU A 42 28.97 -20.64 35.53
N HIS A 43 29.86 -20.91 34.60
CA HIS A 43 30.54 -19.88 33.79
C HIS A 43 30.38 -20.05 32.28
N HIS A 44 30.05 -21.25 31.79
CA HIS A 44 30.02 -21.57 30.39
C HIS A 44 28.67 -22.14 29.93
N LEU A 45 28.32 -21.84 28.67
CA LEU A 45 27.20 -22.41 27.95
C LEU A 45 27.72 -23.03 26.64
N TRP A 46 27.57 -24.34 26.45
CA TRP A 46 27.90 -25.01 25.19
C TRP A 46 26.74 -24.94 24.23
N LEU A 47 26.95 -24.28 23.09
CA LEU A 47 25.94 -23.99 22.10
C LEU A 47 26.24 -24.71 20.79
N ALA A 48 25.37 -25.63 20.36
CA ALA A 48 25.44 -26.24 19.03
C ALA A 48 25.10 -25.21 17.97
N VAL A 49 25.96 -25.06 16.97
CA VAL A 49 25.80 -24.14 15.82
C VAL A 49 26.25 -24.86 14.53
N ASP A 50 25.73 -24.43 13.40
CA ASP A 50 26.10 -24.95 12.08
C ASP A 50 27.36 -24.29 11.51
N SER A 51 27.76 -23.13 12.05
CA SER A 51 28.94 -22.36 11.67
C SER A 51 29.56 -21.65 12.88
N LEU A 52 30.86 -21.72 13.02
CA LEU A 52 31.60 -20.95 14.05
C LEU A 52 31.51 -19.44 13.85
N ASN A 53 31.08 -18.99 12.66
CA ASN A 53 30.84 -17.58 12.36
C ASN A 53 29.44 -17.10 12.74
N ASN A 54 28.62 -17.94 13.38
CA ASN A 54 27.30 -17.56 13.87
C ASN A 54 27.43 -16.73 15.16
N LEU A 55 28.08 -15.54 15.02
CA LEU A 55 28.35 -14.63 16.14
C LEU A 55 27.04 -14.13 16.78
N ALA A 56 25.99 -13.91 15.96
CA ALA A 56 24.69 -13.44 16.44
C ALA A 56 24.05 -14.43 17.44
N ALA A 57 24.17 -15.73 17.22
CA ALA A 57 23.74 -16.74 18.16
C ALA A 57 24.59 -16.66 19.45
N CYS A 58 25.91 -16.66 19.34
CA CYS A 58 26.82 -16.64 20.49
C CYS A 58 26.59 -15.40 21.38
N GLU A 59 26.51 -14.22 20.80
CA GLU A 59 26.26 -12.97 21.53
C GLU A 59 24.89 -12.96 22.21
N THR A 60 23.84 -13.40 21.51
CA THR A 60 22.49 -13.47 22.06
C THR A 60 22.40 -14.42 23.25
N PHE A 61 22.97 -15.62 23.11
CA PHE A 61 22.93 -16.62 24.19
C PHE A 61 23.89 -16.26 25.35
N ALA A 62 25.01 -15.58 25.10
CA ALA A 62 25.85 -15.01 26.15
C ALA A 62 25.10 -13.95 26.97
N PHE A 63 24.38 -13.06 26.29
CA PHE A 63 23.56 -12.03 26.95
C PHE A 63 22.41 -12.64 27.79
N LEU A 64 21.70 -13.63 27.25
CA LEU A 64 20.56 -14.25 27.92
C LEU A 64 20.96 -15.12 29.11
N SER A 65 22.10 -15.83 29.03
CA SER A 65 22.57 -16.72 30.08
C SER A 65 23.48 -16.02 31.10
N GLY A 66 24.07 -14.90 30.71
CA GLY A 66 25.14 -14.22 31.50
C GLY A 66 26.44 -15.02 31.57
N LYS A 67 26.64 -16.00 30.67
CA LYS A 67 27.77 -16.95 30.65
C LYS A 67 28.59 -16.82 29.39
N LEU A 68 29.82 -17.32 29.42
CA LEU A 68 30.66 -17.46 28.23
C LEU A 68 30.10 -18.56 27.34
N VAL A 69 29.83 -18.24 26.06
CA VAL A 69 29.32 -19.22 25.10
C VAL A 69 30.47 -19.90 24.36
N GLU A 70 30.50 -21.25 24.46
CA GLU A 70 31.40 -22.09 23.69
C GLU A 70 30.64 -22.71 22.49
N PRO A 71 30.87 -22.24 21.26
CA PRO A 71 30.20 -22.80 20.09
C PRO A 71 30.76 -24.17 19.73
N ILE A 72 29.88 -25.15 19.59
CA ILE A 72 30.18 -26.51 19.13
C ILE A 72 29.61 -26.69 17.72
N LEU A 73 30.45 -27.08 16.78
CA LEU A 73 30.06 -27.24 15.40
C LEU A 73 29.30 -28.54 15.16
N PHE A 74 28.13 -28.44 14.58
CA PHE A 74 27.27 -29.55 14.13
C PHE A 74 27.10 -29.55 12.61
N GLU A 75 26.78 -30.71 12.04
CA GLU A 75 26.30 -30.77 10.66
C GLU A 75 24.91 -30.13 10.58
N THR A 76 24.69 -29.28 9.57
CA THR A 76 23.44 -28.52 9.38
C THR A 76 22.20 -29.42 9.39
N ALA A 77 22.31 -30.61 8.77
CA ALA A 77 21.21 -31.59 8.72
C ALA A 77 20.87 -32.14 10.10
N GLU A 78 21.88 -32.43 10.92
CA GLU A 78 21.69 -32.99 12.26
C GLU A 78 21.14 -31.95 13.24
N LEU A 79 21.69 -30.73 13.20
CA LEU A 79 21.18 -29.60 14.01
C LEU A 79 19.72 -29.29 13.67
N LYS A 80 19.36 -29.30 12.39
CA LYS A 80 17.99 -29.10 11.92
C LYS A 80 17.05 -30.18 12.45
N GLN A 81 17.46 -31.44 12.43
CA GLN A 81 16.68 -32.57 12.93
C GLN A 81 16.46 -32.52 14.46
N LEU A 82 17.48 -32.08 15.20
CA LEU A 82 17.40 -31.87 16.65
C LEU A 82 16.44 -30.72 16.98
N LEU A 83 16.53 -29.59 16.26
CA LEU A 83 15.63 -28.46 16.45
C LEU A 83 14.16 -28.80 16.10
N GLN A 84 13.94 -29.59 15.06
CA GLN A 84 12.60 -30.09 14.70
C GLN A 84 12.03 -31.07 15.76
N SER A 85 12.88 -31.89 16.40
CA SER A 85 12.45 -32.80 17.43
C SER A 85 12.06 -32.15 18.77
N LEU A 86 12.31 -30.84 18.93
CA LEU A 86 11.84 -30.03 20.05
C LEU A 86 10.32 -29.74 19.98
N ALA A 87 9.67 -29.93 18.82
CA ALA A 87 8.25 -29.70 18.66
C ALA A 87 7.43 -30.74 19.49
N PRO A 88 6.38 -30.32 20.23
CA PRO A 88 5.51 -31.25 20.91
C PRO A 88 4.76 -32.12 19.88
N LYS A 89 4.74 -33.44 20.09
CA LYS A 89 4.02 -34.41 19.25
C LYS A 89 2.51 -34.12 19.32
N ALA A 90 1.96 -33.43 18.34
CA ALA A 90 0.53 -33.37 18.07
C ALA A 90 0.24 -34.16 16.81
N ASN A 91 -0.51 -35.23 16.98
CA ASN A 91 -1.26 -36.07 16.03
C ASN A 91 -0.96 -36.00 14.55
N GLN A 92 -0.39 -37.08 14.04
CA GLN A 92 -0.34 -37.45 12.63
C GLN A 92 -1.74 -37.54 12.03
N ILE A 93 -2.03 -36.82 10.96
CA ILE A 93 -2.93 -37.22 9.89
C ILE A 93 -2.19 -36.95 8.56
N GLU A 94 -2.30 -37.94 7.72
CA GLU A 94 -1.52 -38.34 6.55
C GLU A 94 -1.28 -37.27 5.49
N GLU A 95 -0.07 -37.38 4.92
CA GLU A 95 0.37 -36.73 3.66
C GLU A 95 -0.42 -37.21 2.44
N GLN A 96 -0.78 -36.32 1.57
CA GLN A 96 -0.69 -36.56 0.13
C GLN A 96 -0.14 -35.32 -0.60
N THR A 97 0.95 -35.60 -1.27
CA THR A 97 1.77 -34.76 -2.13
C THR A 97 1.01 -34.11 -3.27
N THR A 98 1.28 -32.82 -3.52
CA THR A 98 1.66 -32.36 -4.88
C THR A 98 2.45 -31.05 -4.81
N PHE A 99 3.55 -31.04 -5.54
CA PHE A 99 4.47 -29.93 -5.76
C PHE A 99 3.77 -28.70 -6.34
N TYR A 100 4.09 -27.48 -5.86
CA TYR A 100 4.60 -26.38 -6.67
C TYR A 100 5.23 -25.29 -5.77
N HIS A 101 6.31 -24.75 -6.30
CA HIS A 101 7.27 -23.80 -5.76
C HIS A 101 6.69 -22.43 -5.35
N HIS A 102 7.45 -21.86 -4.46
CA HIS A 102 7.70 -20.47 -4.05
C HIS A 102 6.93 -20.00 -2.81
N SER A 103 7.74 -20.00 -1.86
CA SER A 103 8.45 -18.94 -1.08
C SER A 103 7.60 -18.16 -0.13
N GLU A 104 8.06 -18.33 1.10
CA GLU A 104 8.39 -17.30 2.06
C GLU A 104 7.33 -16.84 3.05
N ASP A 105 7.72 -17.13 4.26
CA ASP A 105 7.48 -16.39 5.50
C ASP A 105 6.07 -16.40 6.13
N GLU A 106 5.71 -17.55 6.68
CA GLU A 106 4.90 -17.56 7.90
C GLU A 106 5.82 -17.45 9.14
N SER A 107 6.25 -16.23 9.45
CA SER A 107 6.75 -15.89 10.78
C SER A 107 5.61 -15.36 11.64
N THR A 108 4.71 -16.23 12.08
CA THR A 108 3.90 -15.93 13.27
C THR A 108 4.82 -16.10 14.49
N ALA A 109 5.45 -14.99 14.88
CA ALA A 109 6.12 -14.91 16.16
C ALA A 109 5.09 -15.25 17.26
N ASN A 110 5.36 -16.30 18.03
CA ASN A 110 4.67 -16.59 19.30
C ASN A 110 4.95 -15.42 20.24
N LEU A 111 4.01 -14.47 20.25
CA LEU A 111 3.98 -13.39 21.23
C LEU A 111 3.47 -13.97 22.54
N SER A 112 4.06 -13.51 23.64
CA SER A 112 3.61 -13.81 24.99
C SER A 112 2.08 -13.63 25.10
N ASN A 113 1.42 -14.39 25.96
CA ASN A 113 -0.01 -14.27 26.27
C ASN A 113 -0.44 -12.83 26.62
N ASP A 114 0.51 -11.97 26.97
CA ASP A 114 0.27 -10.55 27.25
C ASP A 114 -0.04 -9.70 26.00
N ASP A 115 0.35 -10.13 24.81
CA ASP A 115 0.10 -9.38 23.56
C ASP A 115 -1.23 -9.73 22.87
N GLU A 116 -1.90 -10.80 23.31
CA GLU A 116 -3.19 -11.23 22.76
C GLU A 116 -4.23 -10.09 22.70
N PRO A 117 -4.40 -9.24 23.73
CA PRO A 117 -5.34 -8.11 23.67
C PRO A 117 -4.99 -7.09 22.60
N VAL A 118 -3.69 -6.84 22.34
CA VAL A 118 -3.23 -5.89 21.31
C VAL A 118 -3.47 -6.45 19.90
N ILE A 119 -3.25 -7.76 19.73
CA ILE A 119 -3.50 -8.46 18.46
C ILE A 119 -4.99 -8.41 18.13
N GLN A 120 -5.86 -8.79 19.07
CA GLN A 120 -7.31 -8.75 18.88
C GLN A 120 -7.81 -7.35 18.60
N LEU A 121 -7.27 -6.34 19.29
CA LEU A 121 -7.62 -4.94 19.07
C LEU A 121 -7.24 -4.47 17.66
N LEU A 122 -6.02 -4.75 17.20
CA LEU A 122 -5.56 -4.40 15.83
C LEU A 122 -6.38 -5.13 14.77
N ASN A 123 -6.65 -6.42 14.95
CA ASN A 123 -7.49 -7.19 14.04
C ASN A 123 -8.88 -6.55 13.93
N GLY A 124 -9.50 -6.19 15.05
CA GLY A 124 -10.79 -5.50 15.05
C GLY A 124 -10.77 -4.14 14.34
N ILE A 125 -9.68 -3.38 14.49
CA ILE A 125 -9.49 -2.10 13.76
C ILE A 125 -9.37 -2.36 12.25
N PHE A 126 -8.57 -3.34 11.83
CA PHE A 126 -8.36 -3.65 10.42
C PHE A 126 -9.65 -4.17 9.75
N GLU A 127 -10.37 -5.05 10.42
CA GLU A 127 -11.67 -5.55 9.94
C GLU A 127 -12.72 -4.43 9.85
N THR A 128 -12.78 -3.55 10.86
CA THR A 128 -13.67 -2.38 10.84
C THR A 128 -13.31 -1.44 9.69
N ALA A 129 -12.01 -1.21 9.46
CA ALA A 129 -11.55 -0.38 8.35
C ALA A 129 -11.92 -0.98 6.98
N LEU A 130 -11.80 -2.31 6.83
CA LEU A 130 -12.21 -3.01 5.62
C LEU A 130 -13.72 -2.94 5.39
N GLN A 131 -14.53 -3.25 6.39
CA GLN A 131 -15.99 -3.22 6.32
C GLN A 131 -16.52 -1.83 5.94
N LYS A 132 -15.88 -0.77 6.46
CA LYS A 132 -16.24 0.63 6.19
C LYS A 132 -15.55 1.19 4.93
N ASN A 133 -14.80 0.39 4.18
CA ASN A 133 -14.01 0.83 3.02
C ASN A 133 -13.12 2.04 3.32
N ALA A 134 -12.45 2.03 4.47
CA ALA A 134 -11.52 3.07 4.83
C ALA A 134 -10.27 3.04 3.92
N SER A 135 -9.79 4.20 3.50
CA SER A 135 -8.54 4.33 2.75
C SER A 135 -7.31 4.38 3.65
N ASP A 136 -7.45 5.02 4.83
CA ASP A 136 -6.34 5.19 5.76
C ASP A 136 -6.83 4.98 7.21
N ILE A 137 -5.94 4.44 8.06
CA ILE A 137 -6.12 4.33 9.50
C ILE A 137 -5.09 5.24 10.16
N HIS A 138 -5.53 6.20 10.94
CA HIS A 138 -4.67 7.09 11.70
C HIS A 138 -4.71 6.68 13.18
N LEU A 139 -3.54 6.41 13.74
CA LEU A 139 -3.35 6.15 15.17
C LEU A 139 -2.51 7.28 15.75
N GLU A 140 -3.11 8.09 16.58
CA GLU A 140 -2.54 9.35 17.06
C GLU A 140 -2.42 9.33 18.59
N THR A 141 -1.19 9.29 19.08
CA THR A 141 -0.93 9.33 20.51
C THR A 141 -1.32 10.68 21.09
N GLN A 142 -2.18 10.66 22.10
CA GLN A 142 -2.76 11.80 22.81
C GLN A 142 -2.47 11.67 24.31
N PRO A 143 -2.60 12.75 25.13
CA PRO A 143 -2.40 12.68 26.57
C PRO A 143 -3.26 11.64 27.29
N ASN A 144 -4.48 11.41 26.78
CA ASN A 144 -5.50 10.53 27.35
C ASN A 144 -5.52 9.12 26.73
N GLY A 145 -4.68 8.83 25.71
CA GLY A 145 -4.63 7.53 25.06
C GLY A 145 -4.26 7.61 23.59
N LEU A 146 -4.58 6.58 22.83
CA LEU A 146 -4.36 6.50 21.38
C LEU A 146 -5.68 6.75 20.67
N LEU A 147 -5.80 7.89 19.98
CA LEU A 147 -6.95 8.22 19.15
C LEU A 147 -6.83 7.49 17.82
N VAL A 148 -7.81 6.66 17.51
CA VAL A 148 -7.94 5.99 16.21
C VAL A 148 -8.93 6.76 15.34
N ARG A 149 -8.56 7.07 14.09
CA ARG A 149 -9.44 7.69 13.11
C ARG A 149 -9.35 6.94 11.79
N LEU A 150 -10.48 6.63 11.21
CA LEU A 150 -10.57 6.00 9.88
C LEU A 150 -10.88 7.08 8.84
N ARG A 151 -10.16 7.09 7.72
CA ARG A 151 -10.51 7.94 6.58
C ARG A 151 -11.47 7.19 5.68
N ILE A 152 -12.73 7.58 5.71
CA ILE A 152 -13.81 6.98 4.92
C ILE A 152 -14.35 8.05 4.00
N ASP A 153 -14.44 7.75 2.70
CA ASP A 153 -14.90 8.70 1.68
C ASP A 153 -14.20 10.08 1.74
N GLY A 154 -12.88 10.07 2.09
CA GLY A 154 -12.06 11.27 2.20
C GLY A 154 -12.19 12.04 3.51
N VAL A 155 -13.06 11.62 4.44
CA VAL A 155 -13.32 12.29 5.73
C VAL A 155 -12.83 11.41 6.88
N LEU A 156 -12.12 12.02 7.87
CA LEU A 156 -11.67 11.32 9.06
C LEU A 156 -12.82 11.14 10.05
N GLN A 157 -13.04 9.90 10.46
CA GLN A 157 -14.07 9.51 11.43
C GLN A 157 -13.40 8.95 12.69
N PRO A 158 -13.65 9.55 13.87
CA PRO A 158 -13.09 9.03 15.11
C PRO A 158 -13.68 7.67 15.47
N GLN A 159 -12.86 6.83 16.04
CA GLN A 159 -13.22 5.57 16.69
C GLN A 159 -12.99 5.71 18.20
N PRO A 160 -13.43 4.77 19.02
CA PRO A 160 -13.15 4.79 20.46
C PRO A 160 -11.64 4.92 20.76
N ILE A 161 -11.33 5.71 21.79
CA ILE A 161 -9.93 5.93 22.22
C ILE A 161 -9.42 4.67 22.92
N ILE A 162 -8.25 4.22 22.51
CA ILE A 162 -7.51 3.12 23.14
C ILE A 162 -6.80 3.65 24.38
N SER A 163 -6.80 2.88 25.46
CA SER A 163 -6.16 3.27 26.72
C SER A 163 -4.67 3.58 26.55
N LYS A 164 -4.16 4.52 27.35
CA LYS A 164 -2.76 4.95 27.33
C LYS A 164 -1.79 3.77 27.58
N SER A 165 -2.19 2.80 28.40
CA SER A 165 -1.38 1.61 28.72
C SER A 165 -1.13 0.71 27.50
N LEU A 166 -2.02 0.73 26.51
CA LEU A 166 -1.90 -0.07 25.27
C LEU A 166 -1.30 0.73 24.11
N ALA A 167 -1.29 2.06 24.18
CA ALA A 167 -0.89 2.93 23.07
C ALA A 167 0.48 2.57 22.48
N ASN A 168 1.52 2.51 23.31
CA ASN A 168 2.87 2.18 22.86
C ASN A 168 2.98 0.76 22.33
N ARG A 169 2.28 -0.20 22.96
CA ARG A 169 2.27 -1.62 22.53
C ARG A 169 1.63 -1.78 21.15
N VAL A 170 0.56 -1.02 20.86
CA VAL A 170 -0.09 -0.98 19.55
C VAL A 170 0.88 -0.49 18.48
N ILE A 171 1.58 0.63 18.73
CA ILE A 171 2.58 1.18 17.79
C ILE A 171 3.75 0.22 17.60
N SER A 172 4.30 -0.35 18.68
CA SER A 172 5.38 -1.33 18.61
C SER A 172 4.98 -2.57 17.83
N ARG A 173 3.73 -3.03 18.00
CA ARG A 173 3.21 -4.18 17.23
C ARG A 173 3.10 -3.87 15.74
N LEU A 174 2.66 -2.67 15.35
CA LEU A 174 2.62 -2.23 13.96
C LEU A 174 4.02 -2.17 13.34
N LYS A 175 5.00 -1.64 14.07
CA LYS A 175 6.40 -1.65 13.64
C LYS A 175 6.92 -3.06 13.42
N LEU A 176 6.61 -3.97 14.34
CA LEU A 176 6.97 -5.39 14.21
C LEU A 176 6.39 -6.01 12.94
N LEU A 177 5.09 -5.80 12.68
CA LEU A 177 4.42 -6.30 11.48
C LEU A 177 5.08 -5.76 10.19
N ALA A 178 5.49 -4.49 10.20
CA ALA A 178 6.14 -3.83 9.07
C ALA A 178 7.67 -4.04 9.01
N LYS A 179 8.25 -4.88 9.90
CA LYS A 179 9.69 -5.17 10.02
C LYS A 179 10.52 -3.89 10.27
N LEU A 180 9.96 -2.92 11.02
CA LEU A 180 10.61 -1.67 11.40
C LEU A 180 11.33 -1.81 12.76
N ASP A 181 12.24 -0.87 13.04
CA ASP A 181 12.94 -0.81 14.32
C ASP A 181 12.01 -0.31 15.44
N ILE A 182 11.71 -1.19 16.40
CA ILE A 182 10.85 -0.90 17.55
C ILE A 182 11.55 0.03 18.54
N SER A 183 12.88 -0.04 18.64
CA SER A 183 13.67 0.74 19.58
C SER A 183 13.85 2.19 19.16
N GLU A 184 13.83 2.48 17.86
CA GLU A 184 13.97 3.83 17.32
C GLU A 184 12.60 4.54 17.29
N THR A 185 12.40 5.49 18.21
CA THR A 185 11.15 6.25 18.36
C THR A 185 11.29 7.74 18.02
N ARG A 186 12.49 8.19 17.61
CA ARG A 186 12.84 9.59 17.36
C ARG A 186 12.85 9.95 15.88
N LEU A 187 12.90 8.96 14.99
CA LEU A 187 12.96 9.14 13.55
C LEU A 187 11.71 8.58 12.87
N PRO A 188 11.22 9.20 11.79
CA PRO A 188 10.17 8.62 10.97
C PRO A 188 10.65 7.31 10.36
N GLN A 189 9.72 6.35 10.24
CA GLN A 189 9.97 5.06 9.61
C GLN A 189 8.80 4.70 8.69
N ASP A 190 9.11 4.12 7.54
CA ASP A 190 8.14 3.65 6.56
C ASP A 190 8.34 2.15 6.30
N GLY A 191 7.23 1.41 6.20
CA GLY A 191 7.27 -0.02 5.95
C GLY A 191 6.00 -0.54 5.31
N ARG A 192 5.99 -1.84 5.02
CA ARG A 192 4.85 -2.52 4.42
C ARG A 192 4.64 -3.86 5.09
N PHE A 193 3.39 -4.29 5.19
CA PHE A 193 3.05 -5.63 5.65
C PHE A 193 1.72 -6.08 5.08
N GLN A 194 1.55 -7.39 5.02
CA GLN A 194 0.29 -8.00 4.64
C GLN A 194 -0.45 -8.49 5.89
N PHE A 195 -1.75 -8.35 5.88
CA PHE A 195 -2.64 -8.82 6.92
C PHE A 195 -3.72 -9.71 6.31
N LYS A 196 -3.83 -10.93 6.82
CA LYS A 196 -4.88 -11.87 6.41
C LYS A 196 -6.08 -11.69 7.32
N THR A 197 -7.22 -11.33 6.75
CA THR A 197 -8.48 -11.18 7.51
C THR A 197 -9.07 -12.54 7.89
N THR A 198 -10.02 -12.53 8.82
CA THR A 198 -10.81 -13.74 9.18
C THR A 198 -11.56 -14.33 7.99
N PHE A 199 -11.86 -13.55 6.96
CA PHE A 199 -12.54 -13.99 5.74
C PHE A 199 -11.58 -14.40 4.61
N SER A 200 -10.29 -14.58 4.91
CA SER A 200 -9.23 -14.97 3.96
C SER A 200 -8.84 -13.92 2.91
N ASP A 201 -9.34 -12.69 3.00
CA ASP A 201 -8.84 -11.57 2.19
C ASP A 201 -7.45 -11.16 2.69
N ILE A 202 -6.52 -10.93 1.77
CA ILE A 202 -5.19 -10.40 2.07
C ILE A 202 -5.24 -8.88 1.84
N LEU A 203 -4.93 -8.13 2.89
CA LEU A 203 -4.82 -6.67 2.85
C LEU A 203 -3.35 -6.26 2.85
N ASP A 204 -2.96 -5.42 1.92
CA ASP A 204 -1.66 -4.77 1.90
C ASP A 204 -1.72 -3.44 2.63
N PHE A 205 -0.84 -3.25 3.62
CA PHE A 205 -0.71 -2.01 4.37
C PHE A 205 0.64 -1.35 4.11
N ARG A 206 0.60 -0.05 3.84
CA ARG A 206 1.76 0.83 3.96
C ARG A 206 1.67 1.56 5.28
N LEU A 207 2.67 1.36 6.13
CA LEU A 207 2.80 2.00 7.43
C LEU A 207 3.80 3.13 7.35
N SER A 208 3.42 4.30 7.86
CA SER A 208 4.34 5.41 8.15
C SER A 208 4.22 5.79 9.62
N THR A 209 5.34 5.88 10.31
CA THR A 209 5.41 6.34 11.71
C THR A 209 6.11 7.69 11.80
N LEU A 210 5.64 8.54 12.70
CA LEU A 210 6.18 9.87 12.91
C LEU A 210 6.26 10.18 14.41
N PRO A 211 7.42 10.59 14.93
CA PRO A 211 7.54 11.12 16.31
C PRO A 211 6.68 12.36 16.49
N THR A 212 5.92 12.40 17.59
CA THR A 212 5.14 13.58 17.99
C THR A 212 5.42 13.94 19.45
N HIS A 213 4.91 15.08 19.89
CA HIS A 213 5.10 15.52 21.28
C HIS A 213 4.59 14.52 22.33
N TRP A 214 3.53 13.77 22.04
CA TRP A 214 2.90 12.84 22.99
C TRP A 214 3.30 11.37 22.78
N GLY A 215 4.15 11.09 21.81
CA GLY A 215 4.57 9.75 21.39
C GLY A 215 4.51 9.61 19.88
N GLU A 216 4.63 8.40 19.37
CA GLU A 216 4.58 8.19 17.92
C GLU A 216 3.14 8.20 17.39
N LYS A 217 2.97 8.79 16.22
CA LYS A 217 1.79 8.67 15.38
C LYS A 217 2.08 7.61 14.31
N ALA A 218 1.09 6.78 14.01
CA ALA A 218 1.15 5.85 12.88
C ALA A 218 0.00 6.13 11.91
N VAL A 219 0.29 6.02 10.62
CA VAL A 219 -0.71 6.06 9.56
C VAL A 219 -0.54 4.81 8.70
N LEU A 220 -1.63 4.06 8.55
CA LEU A 220 -1.68 2.91 7.66
C LEU A 220 -2.57 3.25 6.47
N ARG A 221 -2.03 3.09 5.26
CA ARG A 221 -2.80 3.16 4.03
C ARG A 221 -3.15 1.74 3.57
N LEU A 222 -4.44 1.51 3.36
CA LEU A 222 -4.93 0.25 2.80
C LEU A 222 -4.78 0.29 1.29
N GLN A 223 -4.03 -0.67 0.74
CA GLN A 223 -4.02 -0.92 -0.70
C GLN A 223 -5.07 -1.99 -1.01
N GLN A 224 -6.07 -1.62 -1.77
CA GLN A 224 -7.08 -2.57 -2.25
C GLN A 224 -6.62 -3.11 -3.59
N ASN A 225 -6.16 -4.36 -3.62
CA ASN A 225 -5.73 -5.04 -4.85
C ASN A 225 -6.92 -5.56 -5.69
N LYS A 226 -8.12 -5.01 -5.50
CA LYS A 226 -9.29 -5.43 -6.29
C LYS A 226 -9.23 -4.74 -7.66
N PRO A 227 -9.40 -5.50 -8.76
CA PRO A 227 -9.44 -4.92 -10.09
C PRO A 227 -10.55 -3.88 -10.17
N VAL A 228 -10.22 -2.72 -10.71
CA VAL A 228 -11.20 -1.65 -10.99
C VAL A 228 -11.91 -2.02 -12.28
N GLN A 229 -13.16 -2.41 -12.18
CA GLN A 229 -14.04 -2.64 -13.33
C GLN A 229 -15.16 -1.60 -13.35
N LEU A 230 -14.78 -0.31 -13.38
CA LEU A 230 -15.74 0.78 -13.44
C LEU A 230 -15.87 1.27 -14.90
N SER A 231 -17.10 1.46 -15.33
CA SER A 231 -17.40 2.20 -16.55
C SER A 231 -17.27 3.71 -16.34
N PHE A 232 -17.15 4.48 -17.43
CA PHE A 232 -17.12 5.94 -17.34
C PHE A 232 -18.41 6.52 -16.72
N ALA A 233 -19.54 5.84 -16.89
CA ALA A 233 -20.81 6.21 -16.25
C ALA A 233 -20.74 6.04 -14.73
N GLU A 234 -20.19 4.94 -14.24
CA GLU A 234 -20.01 4.67 -12.81
C GLU A 234 -19.02 5.63 -12.13
N LEU A 235 -18.04 6.14 -12.89
CA LEU A 235 -17.18 7.23 -12.43
C LEU A 235 -17.97 8.54 -12.21
N GLY A 236 -19.17 8.67 -12.79
CA GLY A 236 -20.03 9.83 -12.67
C GLY A 236 -19.94 10.81 -13.84
N MET A 237 -19.34 10.43 -14.98
CA MET A 237 -19.31 11.23 -16.19
C MET A 237 -20.69 11.28 -16.85
N THR A 238 -21.10 12.47 -17.33
CA THR A 238 -22.29 12.61 -18.16
C THR A 238 -22.06 11.92 -19.52
N GLN A 239 -23.14 11.64 -20.25
CA GLN A 239 -23.02 11.01 -21.57
C GLN A 239 -22.14 11.85 -22.53
N ASN A 240 -22.26 13.16 -22.47
CA ASN A 240 -21.43 14.07 -23.29
C ASN A 240 -19.95 13.95 -22.92
N GLN A 241 -19.63 13.96 -21.61
CA GLN A 241 -18.26 13.78 -21.11
C GLN A 241 -17.68 12.42 -21.48
N GLN A 242 -18.49 11.34 -21.41
CA GLN A 242 -18.08 10.02 -21.87
C GLN A 242 -17.72 10.02 -23.36
N ASN A 243 -18.58 10.60 -24.20
CA ASN A 243 -18.35 10.70 -25.65
C ASN A 243 -17.06 11.49 -25.95
N GLN A 244 -16.86 12.63 -25.29
CA GLN A 244 -15.65 13.45 -25.46
C GLN A 244 -14.38 12.68 -25.02
N PHE A 245 -14.44 11.96 -23.90
CA PHE A 245 -13.29 11.18 -23.43
C PHE A 245 -13.00 10.01 -24.38
N GLN A 246 -14.00 9.25 -24.78
CA GLN A 246 -13.85 8.15 -25.75
C GLN A 246 -13.34 8.66 -27.10
N HIS A 247 -13.79 9.83 -27.55
CA HIS A 247 -13.28 10.42 -28.78
C HIS A 247 -11.78 10.75 -28.66
N ALA A 248 -11.35 11.36 -27.56
CA ALA A 248 -9.94 11.64 -27.31
C ALA A 248 -9.10 10.34 -27.19
N LEU A 249 -9.62 9.32 -26.52
CA LEU A 249 -8.96 8.02 -26.37
C LEU A 249 -8.85 7.25 -27.71
N SER A 250 -9.74 7.53 -28.67
CA SER A 250 -9.71 6.89 -30.00
C SER A 250 -8.71 7.54 -30.94
N GLN A 251 -8.06 8.64 -30.56
CA GLN A 251 -7.06 9.26 -31.40
C GLN A 251 -5.79 8.40 -31.47
N PRO A 252 -5.13 8.31 -32.62
CA PRO A 252 -3.93 7.50 -32.79
C PRO A 252 -2.73 8.04 -32.00
N GLN A 253 -2.71 9.34 -31.72
CA GLN A 253 -1.63 10.01 -31.00
C GLN A 253 -2.15 11.29 -30.33
N GLY A 254 -1.46 11.75 -29.31
CA GLY A 254 -1.76 12.98 -28.58
C GLY A 254 -1.64 12.80 -27.08
N LEU A 255 -1.86 13.90 -26.35
CA LEU A 255 -1.74 13.95 -24.89
C LEU A 255 -3.11 14.15 -24.24
N ILE A 256 -3.45 13.28 -23.30
CA ILE A 256 -4.63 13.41 -22.44
C ILE A 256 -4.15 13.59 -21.01
N LEU A 257 -4.64 14.63 -20.34
CA LEU A 257 -4.27 14.97 -18.97
C LEU A 257 -5.46 14.86 -18.03
N VAL A 258 -5.26 14.14 -16.91
CA VAL A 258 -6.20 14.14 -15.79
C VAL A 258 -5.60 14.94 -14.64
N THR A 259 -6.28 15.98 -14.19
CA THR A 259 -5.75 16.87 -13.15
C THR A 259 -6.66 16.98 -11.93
N GLY A 260 -6.06 17.35 -10.81
CA GLY A 260 -6.73 17.52 -9.52
C GLY A 260 -5.80 17.22 -8.34
N PRO A 261 -6.21 17.54 -7.11
CA PRO A 261 -5.45 17.25 -5.91
C PRO A 261 -5.30 15.73 -5.67
N THR A 262 -4.43 15.38 -4.73
CA THR A 262 -4.32 14.01 -4.24
C THR A 262 -5.67 13.52 -3.72
N GLY A 263 -6.04 12.27 -4.04
CA GLY A 263 -7.33 11.70 -3.64
C GLY A 263 -8.54 12.16 -4.46
N SER A 264 -8.36 12.88 -5.59
CA SER A 264 -9.47 13.23 -6.48
C SER A 264 -9.91 12.10 -7.43
N GLY A 265 -9.25 10.93 -7.39
CA GLY A 265 -9.61 9.75 -8.18
C GLY A 265 -8.96 9.68 -9.57
N LYS A 266 -7.88 10.45 -9.83
CA LYS A 266 -7.19 10.49 -11.13
C LYS A 266 -6.75 9.11 -11.62
N SER A 267 -6.08 8.33 -10.75
CA SER A 267 -5.58 6.98 -11.10
C SER A 267 -6.72 6.06 -11.55
N ILE A 268 -7.86 6.09 -10.85
CA ILE A 268 -9.03 5.28 -11.19
C ILE A 268 -9.57 5.66 -12.57
N SER A 269 -9.68 6.96 -12.88
CA SER A 269 -10.13 7.41 -14.21
C SER A 269 -9.16 7.00 -15.32
N LEU A 270 -7.84 7.07 -15.06
CA LEU A 270 -6.83 6.57 -16.01
C LEU A 270 -6.88 5.05 -16.17
N TYR A 271 -7.00 4.30 -15.09
CA TYR A 271 -7.12 2.84 -15.17
C TYR A 271 -8.37 2.40 -15.91
N THR A 272 -9.51 3.08 -15.70
CA THR A 272 -10.73 2.84 -16.49
C THR A 272 -10.50 3.14 -17.98
N ALA A 273 -9.77 4.21 -18.31
CA ALA A 273 -9.40 4.52 -19.70
C ALA A 273 -8.46 3.47 -20.29
N LEU A 274 -7.44 3.04 -19.53
CA LEU A 274 -6.52 1.99 -19.98
C LEU A 274 -7.25 0.65 -20.21
N GLN A 275 -8.17 0.28 -19.33
CA GLN A 275 -8.99 -0.92 -19.52
C GLN A 275 -9.87 -0.84 -20.76
N TRP A 276 -10.45 0.35 -21.06
CA TRP A 276 -11.23 0.58 -22.26
C TRP A 276 -10.38 0.47 -23.54
N LEU A 277 -9.10 0.90 -23.47
CA LEU A 277 -8.13 0.82 -24.57
C LEU A 277 -7.48 -0.56 -24.73
N ASN A 278 -7.56 -1.40 -23.72
CA ASN A 278 -6.83 -2.66 -23.64
C ASN A 278 -7.46 -3.73 -24.55
N THR A 279 -7.03 -3.74 -25.78
CA THR A 279 -7.40 -4.73 -26.81
C THR A 279 -6.16 -5.52 -27.23
N PRO A 280 -6.30 -6.77 -27.76
CA PRO A 280 -5.16 -7.61 -28.09
C PRO A 280 -4.19 -7.03 -29.13
N ASP A 281 -4.62 -6.03 -29.89
CA ASP A 281 -3.85 -5.33 -30.94
C ASP A 281 -3.13 -4.08 -30.41
N LYS A 282 -3.24 -3.77 -29.12
CA LYS A 282 -2.63 -2.58 -28.50
C LYS A 282 -1.55 -2.93 -27.49
N HIS A 283 -0.38 -2.32 -27.65
CA HIS A 283 0.70 -2.42 -26.69
C HIS A 283 0.67 -1.22 -25.74
N ILE A 284 0.28 -1.47 -24.49
CA ILE A 284 0.09 -0.45 -23.44
C ILE A 284 1.20 -0.57 -22.40
N MET A 285 1.89 0.52 -22.13
CA MET A 285 2.93 0.60 -21.10
C MET A 285 2.65 1.71 -20.11
N THR A 286 2.89 1.45 -18.81
CA THR A 286 2.72 2.45 -17.76
C THR A 286 3.99 2.63 -16.92
N ALA A 287 4.25 3.86 -16.49
CA ALA A 287 5.24 4.21 -15.48
C ALA A 287 4.53 4.83 -14.28
N GLU A 288 4.68 4.24 -13.09
CA GLU A 288 3.87 4.57 -11.90
C GLU A 288 4.74 4.69 -10.64
N ASP A 289 4.31 5.50 -9.67
CA ASP A 289 5.01 5.70 -8.39
C ASP A 289 4.03 5.68 -7.20
N PRO A 290 3.70 4.48 -6.73
CA PRO A 290 3.89 3.16 -7.30
C PRO A 290 2.67 2.68 -8.12
N VAL A 291 2.75 1.43 -8.65
CA VAL A 291 1.57 0.71 -9.17
C VAL A 291 0.56 0.54 -8.03
N GLU A 292 -0.67 1.04 -8.24
CA GLU A 292 -1.73 0.98 -7.24
C GLU A 292 -2.61 -0.26 -7.40
N ILE A 293 -2.89 -0.66 -8.64
CA ILE A 293 -3.75 -1.80 -9.01
C ILE A 293 -3.13 -2.46 -10.23
N GLU A 294 -3.01 -3.77 -10.19
CA GLU A 294 -2.54 -4.57 -11.33
C GLU A 294 -3.62 -4.67 -12.40
N LEU A 295 -3.25 -4.40 -13.65
CA LEU A 295 -4.11 -4.47 -14.82
C LEU A 295 -3.61 -5.57 -15.76
N GLU A 296 -4.40 -6.59 -15.95
CA GLU A 296 -4.07 -7.69 -16.85
C GLU A 296 -3.94 -7.17 -18.30
N GLY A 297 -2.93 -7.65 -19.04
CA GLY A 297 -2.68 -7.26 -20.43
C GLY A 297 -1.93 -5.92 -20.60
N ILE A 298 -1.54 -5.24 -19.53
CA ILE A 298 -0.82 -3.96 -19.54
C ILE A 298 0.56 -4.13 -18.90
N ILE A 299 1.59 -3.58 -19.52
CA ILE A 299 2.95 -3.60 -18.96
C ILE A 299 3.11 -2.44 -17.99
N GLN A 300 2.97 -2.72 -16.71
CA GLN A 300 3.10 -1.72 -15.64
C GLN A 300 4.51 -1.74 -15.05
N THR A 301 5.18 -0.58 -15.03
CA THR A 301 6.53 -0.42 -14.48
C THR A 301 6.52 0.58 -13.34
N GLN A 302 7.11 0.18 -12.22
CA GLN A 302 7.21 1.03 -11.05
C GLN A 302 8.52 1.83 -11.06
N VAL A 303 8.43 3.13 -10.75
CA VAL A 303 9.56 4.01 -10.50
C VAL A 303 10.39 3.50 -9.32
N ASN A 304 11.71 3.54 -9.45
CA ASN A 304 12.66 3.22 -8.39
C ASN A 304 13.83 4.20 -8.41
N LEU A 305 13.71 5.27 -7.65
CA LEU A 305 14.71 6.34 -7.59
C LEU A 305 16.05 5.87 -7.00
N GLN A 306 16.06 4.80 -6.18
CA GLN A 306 17.30 4.28 -5.57
C GLN A 306 18.27 3.74 -6.61
N ILE A 307 17.75 3.20 -7.72
CA ILE A 307 18.55 2.72 -8.85
C ILE A 307 18.55 3.68 -10.05
N GLY A 308 18.03 4.90 -9.86
CA GLY A 308 17.93 5.92 -10.90
C GLY A 308 16.89 5.61 -11.99
N LEU A 309 15.85 4.82 -11.69
CA LEU A 309 14.75 4.50 -12.59
C LEU A 309 13.60 5.49 -12.32
N ASP A 310 13.67 6.68 -12.90
CA ASP A 310 12.68 7.74 -12.83
C ASP A 310 11.71 7.73 -14.04
N PHE A 311 10.71 8.60 -14.01
CA PHE A 311 9.72 8.73 -15.08
C PHE A 311 10.35 9.03 -16.45
N SER A 312 11.32 9.97 -16.51
CA SER A 312 11.99 10.36 -17.75
C SER A 312 12.79 9.21 -18.35
N ARG A 313 13.49 8.45 -17.53
CA ARG A 313 14.25 7.27 -17.96
C ARG A 313 13.35 6.14 -18.44
N LEU A 314 12.25 5.90 -17.74
CA LEU A 314 11.25 4.91 -18.15
C LEU A 314 10.65 5.30 -19.50
N LEU A 315 10.22 6.54 -19.68
CA LEU A 315 9.62 7.00 -20.93
C LEU A 315 10.57 6.89 -22.12
N ARG A 316 11.86 7.29 -21.95
CA ARG A 316 12.88 7.09 -23.00
C ARG A 316 13.06 5.60 -23.36
N THR A 317 12.86 4.71 -22.39
CA THR A 317 12.96 3.27 -22.62
C THR A 317 11.73 2.77 -23.36
N PHE A 318 10.53 3.20 -22.97
CA PHE A 318 9.27 2.83 -23.61
C PHE A 318 9.26 3.15 -25.11
N LEU A 319 9.74 4.31 -25.51
CA LEU A 319 9.85 4.72 -26.93
C LEU A 319 10.71 3.77 -27.79
N ARG A 320 11.42 2.83 -27.20
CA ARG A 320 12.18 1.77 -27.88
C ARG A 320 11.56 0.37 -27.73
N GLN A 321 10.39 0.30 -27.13
CA GLN A 321 9.67 -0.94 -26.86
C GLN A 321 8.38 -1.06 -27.69
N ASP A 322 8.24 -0.20 -28.72
CA ASP A 322 7.12 -0.19 -29.65
C ASP A 322 5.73 -0.10 -28.98
N PRO A 323 5.50 0.88 -28.09
CA PRO A 323 4.19 1.05 -27.47
C PRO A 323 3.23 1.81 -28.39
N ASP A 324 1.95 1.47 -28.35
CA ASP A 324 0.88 2.31 -28.93
C ASP A 324 0.42 3.38 -27.92
N ILE A 325 0.33 3.00 -26.65
CA ILE A 325 -0.23 3.79 -25.57
C ILE A 325 0.74 3.81 -24.40
N ILE A 326 0.99 5.02 -23.89
CA ILE A 326 1.87 5.24 -22.74
C ILE A 326 1.10 5.96 -21.64
N MET A 327 1.13 5.45 -20.41
CA MET A 327 0.64 6.18 -19.25
C MET A 327 1.78 6.56 -18.33
N LEU A 328 1.90 7.84 -18.01
CA LEU A 328 2.78 8.37 -16.98
C LEU A 328 1.96 8.70 -15.75
N GLY A 329 2.33 8.15 -14.60
CA GLY A 329 1.63 8.39 -13.33
C GLY A 329 1.45 9.89 -13.08
N GLU A 330 2.50 10.68 -13.28
CA GLU A 330 2.42 12.14 -13.22
C GLU A 330 3.57 12.82 -13.95
N ILE A 331 3.34 14.07 -14.36
CA ILE A 331 4.35 15.00 -14.89
C ILE A 331 4.74 15.96 -13.74
N ARG A 332 6.01 15.85 -13.27
CA ARG A 332 6.53 16.67 -12.16
C ARG A 332 7.44 17.80 -12.60
N ASP A 333 8.21 17.59 -13.65
CA ASP A 333 9.32 18.43 -14.09
C ASP A 333 9.31 18.67 -15.61
N GLU A 334 10.17 19.59 -16.06
CA GLU A 334 10.33 19.96 -17.47
C GLU A 334 10.70 18.77 -18.35
N GLU A 335 11.58 17.89 -17.87
CA GLU A 335 12.07 16.77 -18.66
C GLU A 335 10.95 15.75 -18.94
N SER A 336 10.19 15.37 -17.92
CA SER A 336 9.03 14.46 -18.08
C SER A 336 7.94 15.08 -18.93
N ALA A 337 7.70 16.41 -18.81
CA ALA A 337 6.73 17.13 -19.64
C ALA A 337 7.14 17.12 -21.11
N LEU A 338 8.38 17.51 -21.41
CA LEU A 338 8.91 17.56 -22.77
C LEU A 338 8.89 16.18 -23.45
N MET A 339 9.30 15.15 -22.71
CA MET A 339 9.29 13.78 -23.22
C MET A 339 7.87 13.24 -23.48
N ALA A 340 6.90 13.57 -22.62
CA ALA A 340 5.50 13.19 -22.81
C ALA A 340 4.91 13.84 -24.07
N LEU A 341 5.18 15.14 -24.30
CA LEU A 341 4.72 15.82 -25.50
C LEU A 341 5.39 15.28 -26.77
N ARG A 342 6.70 15.03 -26.72
CA ARG A 342 7.42 14.41 -27.87
C ARG A 342 6.84 13.03 -28.21
N ALA A 343 6.56 12.19 -27.22
CA ALA A 343 5.90 10.91 -27.44
C ALA A 343 4.53 11.09 -28.11
N ALA A 344 3.73 12.05 -27.60
CA ALA A 344 2.43 12.40 -28.16
C ALA A 344 2.49 12.94 -29.61
N GLN A 345 3.60 13.56 -30.03
CA GLN A 345 3.82 14.05 -31.38
C GLN A 345 4.37 12.99 -32.35
N THR A 346 4.94 11.90 -31.80
CA THR A 346 5.63 10.88 -32.60
C THR A 346 4.86 9.56 -32.70
N GLY A 347 3.53 9.60 -32.68
CA GLY A 347 2.68 8.47 -32.98
C GLY A 347 2.13 7.72 -31.77
N HIS A 348 2.25 8.25 -30.55
CA HIS A 348 1.79 7.57 -29.34
C HIS A 348 0.62 8.32 -28.70
N LEU A 349 -0.36 7.60 -28.19
CA LEU A 349 -1.36 8.14 -27.27
C LEU A 349 -0.78 8.16 -25.85
N VAL A 350 -0.62 9.35 -25.29
CA VAL A 350 -0.02 9.56 -23.96
C VAL A 350 -1.08 10.00 -22.96
N LEU A 351 -1.21 9.28 -21.86
CA LEU A 351 -2.07 9.62 -20.73
C LEU A 351 -1.19 10.03 -19.54
N SER A 352 -1.53 11.11 -18.85
CA SER A 352 -0.77 11.49 -17.65
C SER A 352 -1.61 12.27 -16.64
N THR A 353 -1.01 12.56 -15.47
CA THR A 353 -1.64 13.44 -14.48
C THR A 353 -0.82 14.69 -14.21
N LEU A 354 -1.54 15.72 -13.79
CA LEU A 354 -1.00 16.94 -13.21
C LEU A 354 -1.69 17.26 -11.88
N HIS A 355 -1.06 18.14 -11.09
CA HIS A 355 -1.64 18.65 -9.85
C HIS A 355 -2.04 20.11 -10.04
N THR A 356 -3.18 20.36 -10.69
CA THR A 356 -3.76 21.69 -10.86
C THR A 356 -5.21 21.73 -10.38
N ASN A 357 -5.74 22.93 -10.14
CA ASN A 357 -7.06 23.11 -9.57
C ASN A 357 -8.21 22.95 -10.57
N ASP A 358 -7.97 23.28 -11.82
CA ASP A 358 -8.91 23.23 -12.92
C ASP A 358 -8.21 22.88 -14.24
N ALA A 359 -8.96 22.69 -15.31
CA ALA A 359 -8.43 22.25 -16.59
C ALA A 359 -7.58 23.36 -17.28
N ILE A 360 -7.95 24.63 -17.13
CA ILE A 360 -7.19 25.74 -17.71
C ILE A 360 -5.83 25.86 -17.06
N SER A 361 -5.76 25.72 -15.74
CA SER A 361 -4.52 25.79 -14.98
C SER A 361 -3.52 24.69 -15.38
N ALA A 362 -3.97 23.61 -16.00
CA ALA A 362 -3.08 22.56 -16.51
C ALA A 362 -2.19 23.08 -17.65
N ILE A 363 -2.76 23.91 -18.54
CA ILE A 363 -2.00 24.55 -19.63
C ILE A 363 -0.94 25.48 -19.06
N SER A 364 -1.35 26.37 -18.14
CA SER A 364 -0.42 27.28 -17.45
C SER A 364 0.69 26.51 -16.72
N ARG A 365 0.37 25.35 -16.16
CA ARG A 365 1.36 24.50 -15.48
C ARG A 365 2.38 23.92 -16.46
N LEU A 366 1.96 23.44 -17.63
CA LEU A 366 2.87 22.98 -18.68
C LEU A 366 3.78 24.11 -19.17
N GLN A 367 3.25 25.32 -19.34
CA GLN A 367 4.05 26.52 -19.71
C GLN A 367 5.09 26.86 -18.62
N GLN A 368 4.72 26.79 -17.35
CA GLN A 368 5.65 26.96 -16.21
C GLN A 368 6.75 25.89 -16.17
N LEU A 369 6.47 24.69 -16.68
CA LEU A 369 7.46 23.63 -16.87
C LEU A 369 8.32 23.81 -18.13
N GLY A 370 8.27 24.97 -18.79
CA GLY A 370 9.11 25.32 -19.92
C GLY A 370 8.55 24.94 -21.30
N ILE A 371 7.35 24.35 -21.37
CA ILE A 371 6.76 23.95 -22.64
C ILE A 371 6.15 25.11 -23.37
N GLN A 372 6.43 25.24 -24.68
CA GLN A 372 5.92 26.30 -25.50
C GLN A 372 4.45 26.10 -25.86
N SER A 373 3.68 27.20 -25.97
CA SER A 373 2.23 27.12 -26.23
C SER A 373 1.91 26.35 -27.51
N HIS A 374 2.67 26.52 -28.58
CA HIS A 374 2.45 25.81 -29.84
C HIS A 374 2.68 24.26 -29.70
N GLU A 375 3.61 23.85 -28.84
CA GLU A 375 3.84 22.40 -28.60
C GLU A 375 2.67 21.80 -27.85
N ILE A 376 2.10 22.54 -26.88
CA ILE A 376 0.92 22.11 -26.12
C ILE A 376 -0.28 22.01 -27.08
N GLU A 377 -0.54 23.05 -27.87
CA GLU A 377 -1.68 23.13 -28.81
C GLU A 377 -1.66 21.98 -29.83
N ASN A 378 -0.46 21.64 -30.33
CA ASN A 378 -0.30 20.56 -31.32
C ASN A 378 -0.40 19.13 -30.74
N SER A 379 -0.30 18.98 -29.43
CA SER A 379 -0.22 17.65 -28.81
C SER A 379 -1.40 17.34 -27.90
N LEU A 380 -1.97 18.38 -27.26
CA LEU A 380 -2.99 18.21 -26.24
C LEU A 380 -4.36 17.92 -26.88
N LEU A 381 -4.97 16.80 -26.54
CA LEU A 381 -6.31 16.43 -26.97
C LEU A 381 -7.37 16.85 -25.96
N LEU A 382 -7.11 16.58 -24.69
CA LEU A 382 -8.10 16.73 -23.64
C LEU A 382 -7.42 16.95 -22.27
N VAL A 383 -7.97 17.88 -21.49
CA VAL A 383 -7.69 17.99 -20.06
C VAL A 383 -8.96 17.74 -19.29
N ILE A 384 -8.88 16.83 -18.31
CA ILE A 384 -9.98 16.48 -17.41
C ILE A 384 -9.59 16.92 -16.00
N ALA A 385 -10.19 18.01 -15.50
CA ALA A 385 -10.06 18.33 -14.09
C ALA A 385 -11.11 17.57 -13.28
N GLN A 386 -10.70 16.97 -12.16
CA GLN A 386 -11.53 16.04 -11.40
C GLN A 386 -11.53 16.33 -9.91
N ARG A 387 -12.72 16.19 -9.30
CA ARG A 387 -12.93 16.15 -7.85
C ARG A 387 -13.84 14.98 -7.50
N LEU A 388 -13.77 14.53 -6.27
CA LEU A 388 -14.72 13.54 -5.71
C LEU A 388 -15.59 14.22 -4.67
N VAL A 389 -16.91 14.03 -4.80
CA VAL A 389 -17.90 14.42 -3.80
C VAL A 389 -18.56 13.17 -3.23
N ARG A 390 -18.97 13.21 -1.97
CA ARG A 390 -19.68 12.09 -1.34
C ARG A 390 -21.10 11.99 -1.89
N LYS A 391 -21.55 10.77 -2.07
CA LYS A 391 -22.93 10.49 -2.46
C LYS A 391 -23.83 10.45 -1.23
N ARG A 392 -25.03 10.96 -1.34
CA ARG A 392 -26.06 10.78 -0.35
C ARG A 392 -26.38 9.31 -0.16
N CYS A 393 -26.57 8.90 1.08
CA CYS A 393 -26.92 7.53 1.40
C CYS A 393 -28.34 7.20 0.89
N LEU A 394 -28.43 6.14 0.10
CA LEU A 394 -29.72 5.71 -0.45
C LEU A 394 -30.64 5.06 0.62
N LYS A 395 -30.06 4.54 1.73
CA LYS A 395 -30.82 3.88 2.80
C LYS A 395 -31.54 4.86 3.71
N CYS A 396 -30.85 5.90 4.19
CA CYS A 396 -31.42 6.87 5.13
C CYS A 396 -31.85 8.20 4.47
N GLY A 397 -31.51 8.39 3.17
CA GLY A 397 -31.89 9.61 2.44
C GLY A 397 -31.32 10.89 3.06
N GLN A 398 -32.17 11.88 3.30
CA GLN A 398 -31.79 13.15 3.94
C GLN A 398 -31.84 13.11 5.47
N HIS A 399 -32.44 12.07 6.04
CA HIS A 399 -32.61 11.94 7.48
C HIS A 399 -31.57 10.96 8.01
N PHE A 400 -30.49 11.51 8.56
CA PHE A 400 -29.48 10.72 9.26
C PHE A 400 -30.15 9.87 10.34
N SER A 401 -29.86 8.57 10.35
CA SER A 401 -30.31 7.62 11.36
C SER A 401 -29.07 6.93 11.94
N ASP A 402 -28.99 6.91 13.27
CA ASP A 402 -27.91 6.21 13.99
C ASP A 402 -27.86 4.69 13.69
N SER A 403 -28.97 4.16 13.14
CA SER A 403 -29.05 2.75 12.72
C SER A 403 -28.53 2.48 11.30
N CYS A 404 -28.07 3.51 10.57
CA CYS A 404 -27.53 3.37 9.23
C CYS A 404 -25.99 3.31 9.27
N ASP A 405 -25.41 2.38 8.52
CA ASP A 405 -23.94 2.23 8.38
C ASP A 405 -23.27 3.39 7.62
N CYS A 406 -24.03 4.38 7.16
CA CYS A 406 -23.52 5.55 6.48
C CYS A 406 -22.90 6.56 7.46
N HIS A 407 -22.09 7.48 6.95
CA HIS A 407 -21.54 8.56 7.76
C HIS A 407 -22.28 9.87 7.51
N GLN A 408 -23.06 10.32 8.49
CA GLN A 408 -23.81 11.60 8.43
C GLN A 408 -24.65 11.75 7.16
N GLY A 409 -25.29 10.68 6.71
CA GLY A 409 -26.12 10.67 5.51
C GLY A 409 -25.37 10.50 4.19
N TYR A 410 -24.06 10.17 4.20
CA TYR A 410 -23.26 9.93 2.99
C TYR A 410 -22.69 8.52 2.96
N GLN A 411 -22.62 7.96 1.74
CA GLN A 411 -22.01 6.64 1.50
C GLN A 411 -21.45 6.56 0.07
N GLY A 412 -20.14 6.39 -0.03
CA GLY A 412 -19.41 6.33 -1.29
C GLY A 412 -19.19 7.71 -1.91
N ARG A 413 -18.48 7.74 -3.02
CA ARG A 413 -18.08 8.95 -3.74
C ARG A 413 -18.44 8.88 -5.21
N ILE A 414 -18.51 10.03 -5.87
CA ILE A 414 -18.73 10.18 -7.30
C ILE A 414 -17.86 11.30 -7.84
N GLY A 415 -17.43 11.18 -9.10
CA GLY A 415 -16.64 12.19 -9.78
C GLY A 415 -17.44 13.40 -10.21
N VAL A 416 -16.80 14.57 -10.11
CA VAL A 416 -17.21 15.84 -10.70
C VAL A 416 -16.09 16.26 -11.63
N TYR A 417 -16.45 16.63 -12.85
CA TYR A 417 -15.50 16.81 -13.95
C TYR A 417 -15.65 18.15 -14.62
N GLN A 418 -14.52 18.71 -15.08
CA GLN A 418 -14.44 19.80 -16.01
C GLN A 418 -13.56 19.34 -17.18
N PHE A 419 -14.07 19.42 -18.38
CA PHE A 419 -13.38 19.03 -19.59
C PHE A 419 -12.92 20.26 -20.37
N LEU A 420 -11.67 20.28 -20.81
CA LEU A 420 -11.11 21.24 -21.74
C LEU A 420 -10.64 20.45 -22.96
N GLN A 421 -11.34 20.60 -24.04
CA GLN A 421 -11.01 19.94 -25.30
C GLN A 421 -10.16 20.89 -26.17
N CYS A 422 -9.15 20.34 -26.84
CA CYS A 422 -8.35 21.04 -27.81
C CYS A 422 -8.66 20.50 -29.20
N GLU A 423 -9.28 21.31 -30.08
CA GLU A 423 -9.58 20.95 -31.45
C GLU A 423 -9.02 22.04 -32.40
N ASN A 424 -8.39 21.59 -33.49
CA ASN A 424 -7.79 22.47 -34.48
C ASN A 424 -6.85 23.56 -33.88
N ASN A 425 -6.03 23.15 -32.92
CA ASN A 425 -5.11 24.00 -32.17
C ASN A 425 -5.79 25.15 -31.38
N CYS A 426 -7.07 24.97 -31.07
CA CYS A 426 -7.83 25.93 -30.27
C CYS A 426 -8.46 25.24 -29.08
N TYR A 427 -8.36 25.91 -27.92
CA TYR A 427 -9.05 25.42 -26.71
C TYR A 427 -10.51 25.85 -26.78
N GLN A 428 -11.40 24.86 -26.58
CA GLN A 428 -12.82 25.18 -26.38
C GLN A 428 -12.99 25.79 -25.00
N THR A 429 -13.43 27.06 -24.97
CA THR A 429 -13.62 27.81 -23.73
C THR A 429 -15.03 27.75 -23.18
N ASP A 430 -15.97 27.20 -23.95
CA ASP A 430 -17.38 27.05 -23.56
C ASP A 430 -17.63 25.67 -22.96
N PHE A 431 -17.17 25.48 -21.73
CA PHE A 431 -17.33 24.25 -20.98
C PHE A 431 -17.71 24.54 -19.54
N ASP A 432 -18.45 23.62 -18.94
CA ASP A 432 -18.91 23.73 -17.55
C ASP A 432 -17.72 23.74 -16.59
N SER A 433 -17.77 24.69 -15.64
CA SER A 433 -16.82 24.68 -14.53
C SER A 433 -17.07 23.48 -13.62
N LEU A 434 -16.06 23.08 -12.84
CA LEU A 434 -16.23 22.07 -11.80
C LEU A 434 -17.44 22.34 -10.88
N TYR A 435 -17.69 23.61 -10.58
CA TYR A 435 -18.81 24.01 -9.75
C TYR A 435 -20.17 23.81 -10.45
N GLN A 436 -20.29 24.12 -11.73
CA GLN A 436 -21.51 23.88 -12.52
C GLN A 436 -21.78 22.38 -12.65
N SER A 437 -20.77 21.59 -13.00
CA SER A 437 -20.88 20.12 -13.04
C SER A 437 -21.26 19.51 -11.68
N ALA A 438 -20.77 20.09 -10.58
CA ALA A 438 -21.17 19.67 -9.24
C ALA A 438 -22.64 20.00 -8.92
N LEU A 439 -23.14 21.18 -9.36
CA LEU A 439 -24.54 21.57 -9.18
C LEU A 439 -25.51 20.66 -9.93
N GLU A 440 -25.12 20.10 -11.07
CA GLU A 440 -25.91 19.07 -11.74
C GLU A 440 -26.11 17.84 -10.85
N LYS A 441 -25.03 17.38 -10.17
CA LYS A 441 -25.15 16.26 -9.22
C LYS A 441 -26.08 16.59 -8.03
N VAL A 442 -26.20 17.87 -7.65
CA VAL A 442 -27.21 18.27 -6.63
C VAL A 442 -28.62 18.24 -7.20
N LYS A 443 -28.83 18.72 -8.43
CA LYS A 443 -30.16 18.63 -9.10
C LYS A 443 -30.61 17.18 -9.20
N ASP A 444 -29.68 16.26 -9.50
CA ASP A 444 -29.93 14.82 -9.57
C ASP A 444 -30.04 14.15 -8.19
N LYS A 445 -29.95 14.92 -7.10
CA LYS A 445 -30.03 14.45 -5.70
C LYS A 445 -28.95 13.42 -5.32
N ILE A 446 -27.85 13.38 -6.05
CA ILE A 446 -26.72 12.47 -5.81
C ILE A 446 -25.88 12.97 -4.62
N THR A 447 -25.73 14.30 -4.50
CA THR A 447 -25.00 14.99 -3.42
C THR A 447 -25.79 16.22 -2.96
N ASP A 448 -25.17 17.10 -2.19
CA ASP A 448 -25.77 18.35 -1.73
C ASP A 448 -24.80 19.54 -1.76
N LEU A 449 -25.32 20.74 -1.47
CA LEU A 449 -24.54 21.98 -1.52
C LEU A 449 -23.45 22.02 -0.43
N ASP A 450 -23.70 21.43 0.74
CA ASP A 450 -22.73 21.43 1.84
C ASP A 450 -21.47 20.64 1.44
N GLU A 451 -21.67 19.50 0.80
CA GLU A 451 -20.58 18.68 0.29
C GLU A 451 -19.83 19.38 -0.85
N ILE A 452 -20.54 20.07 -1.76
CA ILE A 452 -19.89 20.85 -2.81
C ILE A 452 -19.03 21.98 -2.21
N GLN A 453 -19.57 22.71 -1.23
CA GLN A 453 -18.81 23.77 -0.55
C GLN A 453 -17.59 23.23 0.19
N ARG A 454 -17.71 22.03 0.77
CA ARG A 454 -16.59 21.37 1.43
C ARG A 454 -15.44 21.05 0.45
N VAL A 455 -15.77 20.63 -0.78
CA VAL A 455 -14.78 20.16 -1.77
C VAL A 455 -14.28 21.25 -2.67
N LEU A 456 -15.14 22.18 -3.12
CA LEU A 456 -14.83 23.21 -4.10
C LEU A 456 -14.72 24.62 -3.48
N GLY A 457 -15.00 24.76 -2.19
CA GLY A 457 -15.05 26.05 -1.51
C GLY A 457 -16.38 26.76 -1.66
N LYS A 458 -16.59 27.79 -0.84
CA LYS A 458 -17.75 28.68 -0.96
C LYS A 458 -17.48 29.63 -2.13
N LYS A 459 -18.40 29.68 -3.10
CA LYS A 459 -18.44 30.72 -4.13
C LYS A 459 -19.40 31.81 -3.71
#